data_5a39ef4d8dfbd5a9ca5796e508f5db63
#
_entry.id   5a39ef4d8dfbd5a9ca5796e508f5db63
#
_cell.length_a   1.000
_cell.length_b   1.000
_cell.length_c   1.000
_cell.angle_alpha   90.00
_cell.angle_beta   90.00
_cell.angle_gamma   90.00
#
_symmetry.space_group_name_H-M   'P 1'
#
loop_
_entity.id
_entity.type
_entity.pdbx_description
1 polymer ?
#
loop_
_entity_poly.entity_id
_entity_poly.type
_entity_poly.pdbx_seq_one_letter_code
_entity_poly.pdbx_strand_id
1 'polypeptide(L)'
;MKVLVIFGSKSDANIYDPLKARLLNEGHEVDFRMISVHRSPELLDKELLGLAPDAVIAGAGLAAHLPGIVASKLLIPVFGIPCAAAVGGVDAYFAISQMPFGIPVLATAPDQYGAAVDALGKWQRLDLKYTFDKFHLVIERTKKGLPHFQSLIDRAQKLSERSNISLNITDRPVENALNICLVEISETDPEAPLSMGSAAKNSDEIRIFVPVLSDTLYRSPLASLHVVRRIHSIPGGLFTGINNVGNGMLAALQMANFDGAHSAFLTNAKKGYIHA
;
A
#
# COMPACT_ATOMS: atom_id res chain seq x y z
N MET A 1 -0.43 9.68 -16.45
CA MET A 1 -0.41 10.19 -15.06
C MET A 1 0.95 10.85 -14.82
N LYS A 2 0.99 11.85 -13.93
CA LYS A 2 2.24 12.42 -13.42
C LYS A 2 2.70 11.63 -12.21
N VAL A 3 3.87 11.03 -12.28
CA VAL A 3 4.41 10.17 -11.22
C VAL A 3 5.70 10.76 -10.68
N LEU A 4 5.72 11.11 -9.39
CA LEU A 4 6.95 11.45 -8.69
C LEU A 4 7.65 10.16 -8.29
N VAL A 5 8.86 9.97 -8.80
CA VAL A 5 9.75 8.85 -8.43
C VAL A 5 10.86 9.41 -7.55
N ILE A 6 10.94 8.95 -6.29
CA ILE A 6 11.90 9.46 -5.32
C ILE A 6 12.65 8.33 -4.63
N PHE A 7 13.99 8.37 -4.65
CA PHE A 7 14.86 7.35 -4.04
C PHE A 7 15.88 7.97 -3.10
N GLY A 8 16.24 7.21 -2.06
CA GLY A 8 17.15 7.66 -1.01
C GLY A 8 18.62 7.56 -1.34
N SER A 9 19.02 6.72 -2.32
CA SER A 9 20.41 6.42 -2.60
C SER A 9 20.66 6.11 -4.07
N LYS A 10 21.86 6.51 -4.55
CA LYS A 10 22.39 6.10 -5.87
C LYS A 10 22.63 4.58 -5.98
N SER A 11 22.82 3.90 -4.86
CA SER A 11 23.01 2.44 -4.83
C SER A 11 21.81 1.66 -5.39
N ASP A 12 20.63 2.28 -5.44
CA ASP A 12 19.39 1.63 -5.83
C ASP A 12 19.10 1.79 -7.34
N ALA A 13 20.13 2.13 -8.14
CA ALA A 13 20.01 2.38 -9.58
C ALA A 13 19.48 1.17 -10.36
N ASN A 14 19.83 -0.03 -9.93
CA ASN A 14 19.31 -1.28 -10.49
C ASN A 14 17.79 -1.43 -10.35
N ILE A 15 17.15 -0.65 -9.45
CA ILE A 15 15.70 -0.62 -9.24
C ILE A 15 15.09 0.59 -9.94
N TYR A 16 15.58 1.81 -9.68
CA TYR A 16 14.92 3.00 -10.19
C TYR A 16 15.15 3.25 -11.70
N ASP A 17 16.25 2.79 -12.29
CA ASP A 17 16.47 3.00 -13.74
C ASP A 17 15.50 2.17 -14.59
N PRO A 18 15.32 0.86 -14.39
CA PRO A 18 14.30 0.11 -15.11
C PRO A 18 12.87 0.52 -14.74
N LEU A 19 12.62 0.94 -13.50
CA LEU A 19 11.33 1.50 -13.09
C LEU A 19 10.97 2.74 -13.93
N LYS A 20 11.86 3.73 -14.01
CA LYS A 20 11.66 4.94 -14.83
C LYS A 20 11.41 4.61 -16.29
N ALA A 21 12.24 3.73 -16.85
CA ALA A 21 12.09 3.32 -18.25
C ALA A 21 10.72 2.68 -18.50
N ARG A 22 10.25 1.83 -17.58
CA ARG A 22 8.95 1.18 -17.70
C ARG A 22 7.79 2.18 -17.60
N LEU A 23 7.83 3.12 -16.65
CA LEU A 23 6.81 4.17 -16.51
C LEU A 23 6.71 5.03 -17.77
N LEU A 24 7.83 5.45 -18.34
CA LEU A 24 7.89 6.23 -19.58
C LEU A 24 7.30 5.44 -20.76
N ASN A 25 7.63 4.13 -20.88
CA ASN A 25 7.11 3.26 -21.93
C ASN A 25 5.59 3.02 -21.79
N GLU A 26 5.04 3.08 -20.57
CA GLU A 26 3.59 2.98 -20.31
C GLU A 26 2.89 4.36 -20.41
N GLY A 27 3.58 5.41 -20.86
CA GLY A 27 3.01 6.73 -21.15
C GLY A 27 2.81 7.64 -19.92
N HIS A 28 3.51 7.36 -18.82
CA HIS A 28 3.49 8.24 -17.65
C HIS A 28 4.51 9.38 -17.79
N GLU A 29 4.17 10.55 -17.24
CA GLU A 29 5.14 11.64 -17.02
C GLU A 29 5.89 11.35 -15.71
N VAL A 30 7.23 11.31 -15.78
CA VAL A 30 8.07 10.93 -14.63
C VAL A 30 8.91 12.13 -14.17
N ASP A 31 8.70 12.58 -12.92
CA ASP A 31 9.60 13.48 -12.20
C ASP A 31 10.47 12.64 -11.25
N PHE A 32 11.77 12.59 -11.51
CA PHE A 32 12.71 11.80 -10.71
C PHE A 32 13.50 12.67 -9.75
N ARG A 33 13.51 12.30 -8.46
CA ARG A 33 14.26 12.97 -7.41
C ARG A 33 15.11 11.97 -6.62
N MET A 34 16.29 12.42 -6.18
CA MET A 34 17.14 11.65 -5.30
C MET A 34 17.39 12.41 -4.00
N ILE A 35 16.74 11.97 -2.92
CA ILE A 35 16.75 12.66 -1.63
C ILE A 35 16.88 11.64 -0.51
N SER A 36 17.96 11.75 0.26
CA SER A 36 18.11 10.99 1.50
C SER A 36 17.51 11.79 2.66
N VAL A 37 16.38 11.35 3.21
CA VAL A 37 15.73 12.03 4.34
C VAL A 37 16.55 12.00 5.62
N HIS A 38 17.51 11.08 5.74
CA HIS A 38 18.42 11.03 6.88
C HIS A 38 19.57 12.03 6.78
N ARG A 39 19.98 12.40 5.55
CA ARG A 39 21.10 13.32 5.33
C ARG A 39 20.65 14.76 5.12
N SER A 40 19.46 14.93 4.54
CA SER A 40 18.93 16.24 4.16
C SER A 40 17.41 16.26 4.34
N PRO A 41 16.89 16.16 5.57
CA PRO A 41 15.46 16.09 5.85
C PRO A 41 14.68 17.32 5.36
N GLU A 42 15.29 18.51 5.47
CA GLU A 42 14.72 19.79 5.03
C GLU A 42 14.59 19.91 3.51
N LEU A 43 15.43 19.19 2.77
CA LEU A 43 15.40 19.20 1.30
C LEU A 43 14.09 18.57 0.79
N LEU A 44 13.59 17.53 1.46
CA LEU A 44 12.34 16.89 1.05
C LEU A 44 11.17 17.87 1.05
N ASP A 45 11.03 18.69 2.08
CA ASP A 45 9.95 19.68 2.16
C ASP A 45 10.02 20.69 1.02
N LYS A 46 11.23 21.17 0.74
CA LYS A 46 11.48 22.12 -0.35
C LYS A 46 11.15 21.50 -1.71
N GLU A 47 11.57 20.27 -1.94
CA GLU A 47 11.38 19.57 -3.22
C GLU A 47 9.93 19.11 -3.46
N LEU A 48 9.15 18.92 -2.42
CA LEU A 48 7.71 18.60 -2.53
C LEU A 48 6.84 19.85 -2.70
N LEU A 49 7.38 21.03 -2.40
CA LEU A 49 6.62 22.29 -2.45
C LEU A 49 6.22 22.62 -3.90
N GLY A 50 4.93 22.82 -4.12
CA GLY A 50 4.36 23.18 -5.42
C GLY A 50 4.28 22.02 -6.43
N LEU A 51 4.66 20.80 -6.05
CA LEU A 51 4.45 19.63 -6.88
C LEU A 51 3.00 19.15 -6.76
N ALA A 52 2.42 18.72 -7.88
CA ALA A 52 1.08 18.14 -7.96
C ALA A 52 1.13 16.83 -8.77
N PRO A 53 1.84 15.79 -8.29
CA PRO A 53 1.80 14.49 -8.93
C PRO A 53 0.48 13.77 -8.63
N ASP A 54 0.09 12.83 -9.50
CA ASP A 54 -1.05 11.96 -9.26
C ASP A 54 -0.71 10.85 -8.24
N ALA A 55 0.55 10.38 -8.28
CA ALA A 55 1.06 9.34 -7.39
C ALA A 55 2.55 9.53 -7.09
N VAL A 56 3.03 8.93 -6.01
CA VAL A 56 4.45 8.83 -5.70
C VAL A 56 4.89 7.37 -5.67
N ILE A 57 6.04 7.08 -6.28
CA ILE A 57 6.78 5.83 -6.07
C ILE A 57 8.05 6.21 -5.31
N ALA A 58 8.18 5.74 -4.07
CA ALA A 58 9.30 6.05 -3.20
C ALA A 58 10.07 4.79 -2.81
N GLY A 59 11.39 4.76 -3.06
CA GLY A 59 12.25 3.62 -2.75
C GLY A 59 13.33 3.96 -1.73
N ALA A 60 13.58 3.02 -0.82
CA ALA A 60 14.67 3.11 0.14
C ALA A 60 15.06 1.73 0.68
N GLY A 61 16.33 1.56 1.04
CA GLY A 61 16.85 0.39 1.74
C GLY A 61 17.13 0.66 3.23
N LEU A 62 17.54 -0.36 3.97
CA LEU A 62 17.86 -0.30 5.40
C LEU A 62 16.69 0.30 6.21
N ALA A 63 16.96 1.32 7.04
CA ALA A 63 15.92 2.08 7.75
C ALA A 63 15.12 2.95 6.74
N ALA A 64 14.24 2.34 5.97
CA ALA A 64 13.59 2.91 4.79
C ALA A 64 12.45 3.91 5.15
N HIS A 65 12.80 5.03 5.79
CA HIS A 65 11.83 6.02 6.26
C HIS A 65 11.24 6.91 5.15
N LEU A 66 11.92 7.04 4.00
CA LEU A 66 11.52 7.97 2.94
C LEU A 66 10.06 7.80 2.49
N PRO A 67 9.55 6.60 2.15
CA PRO A 67 8.16 6.46 1.72
C PRO A 67 7.15 6.91 2.77
N GLY A 68 7.37 6.56 4.04
CA GLY A 68 6.51 6.96 5.16
C GLY A 68 6.51 8.47 5.39
N ILE A 69 7.67 9.14 5.32
CA ILE A 69 7.77 10.59 5.45
C ILE A 69 7.06 11.30 4.29
N VAL A 70 7.23 10.82 3.05
CA VAL A 70 6.49 11.35 1.90
C VAL A 70 4.99 11.19 2.08
N ALA A 71 4.53 10.00 2.49
CA ALA A 71 3.10 9.75 2.76
C ALA A 71 2.54 10.64 3.87
N SER A 72 3.34 10.99 4.87
CA SER A 72 2.91 11.92 5.93
C SER A 72 2.66 13.34 5.43
N LYS A 73 3.23 13.75 4.29
CA LYS A 73 3.13 15.10 3.74
C LYS A 73 2.08 15.25 2.64
N LEU A 74 1.73 14.18 1.94
CA LEU A 74 0.86 14.21 0.77
C LEU A 74 -0.46 13.45 1.02
N LEU A 75 -1.53 13.80 0.31
CA LEU A 75 -2.84 13.14 0.38
C LEU A 75 -3.09 12.23 -0.85
N ILE A 76 -2.06 11.91 -1.60
CA ILE A 76 -2.09 11.06 -2.78
C ILE A 76 -1.47 9.70 -2.49
N PRO A 77 -1.73 8.66 -3.30
CA PRO A 77 -1.16 7.34 -3.09
C PRO A 77 0.36 7.33 -3.14
N VAL A 78 0.99 6.67 -2.15
CA VAL A 78 2.43 6.45 -2.09
C VAL A 78 2.71 4.95 -2.18
N PHE A 79 3.39 4.55 -3.24
CA PHE A 79 3.89 3.20 -3.44
C PHE A 79 5.31 3.12 -2.91
N GLY A 80 5.53 2.28 -1.91
CA GLY A 80 6.83 2.11 -1.27
C GLY A 80 7.58 0.90 -1.82
N ILE A 81 8.81 1.09 -2.28
CA ILE A 81 9.66 0.01 -2.77
C ILE A 81 10.77 -0.25 -1.76
N PRO A 82 10.72 -1.37 -1.02
CA PRO A 82 11.82 -1.80 -0.19
C PRO A 82 13.01 -2.21 -1.06
N CYS A 83 14.13 -1.49 -0.96
CA CYS A 83 15.35 -1.83 -1.67
C CYS A 83 16.16 -2.84 -0.86
N ALA A 84 16.47 -4.00 -1.45
CA ALA A 84 17.22 -5.04 -0.78
C ALA A 84 18.70 -4.61 -0.61
N ALA A 85 19.08 -4.31 0.62
CA ALA A 85 20.46 -4.03 1.02
C ALA A 85 20.97 -5.07 2.01
N ALA A 86 20.55 -5.00 3.27
CA ALA A 86 20.82 -6.01 4.27
C ALA A 86 19.60 -6.94 4.43
N VAL A 87 19.79 -8.14 4.95
CA VAL A 87 18.75 -9.14 5.25
C VAL A 87 17.66 -9.28 4.16
N GLY A 88 18.06 -9.14 2.89
CA GLY A 88 17.14 -9.28 1.75
C GLY A 88 16.04 -8.21 1.66
N GLY A 89 16.23 -7.05 2.28
CA GLY A 89 15.26 -5.95 2.27
C GLY A 89 14.08 -6.11 3.24
N VAL A 90 14.15 -7.08 4.15
CA VAL A 90 13.09 -7.34 5.15
C VAL A 90 12.96 -6.16 6.12
N ASP A 91 14.07 -5.58 6.55
CA ASP A 91 14.14 -4.38 7.37
C ASP A 91 13.45 -3.19 6.67
N ALA A 92 13.79 -2.95 5.41
CA ALA A 92 13.17 -1.92 4.60
C ALA A 92 11.66 -2.16 4.40
N TYR A 93 11.27 -3.41 4.15
CA TYR A 93 9.86 -3.76 4.00
C TYR A 93 9.04 -3.40 5.25
N PHE A 94 9.49 -3.78 6.44
CA PHE A 94 8.76 -3.46 7.66
C PHE A 94 8.78 -1.96 7.97
N ALA A 95 9.90 -1.26 7.70
CA ALA A 95 9.96 0.18 7.87
C ALA A 95 8.97 0.94 6.96
N ILE A 96 8.70 0.42 5.76
CA ILE A 96 7.78 1.01 4.78
C ILE A 96 6.33 0.63 5.05
N SER A 97 6.07 -0.65 5.35
CA SER A 97 4.69 -1.17 5.46
C SER A 97 4.03 -0.87 6.80
N GLN A 98 4.80 -0.88 7.92
CA GLN A 98 4.25 -0.73 9.28
C GLN A 98 4.00 0.73 9.65
N MET A 99 3.19 1.41 8.85
CA MET A 99 2.83 2.81 9.08
C MET A 99 1.70 2.95 10.09
N PRO A 100 1.69 4.00 10.92
CA PRO A 100 0.57 4.28 11.79
C PRO A 100 -0.71 4.53 10.99
N PHE A 101 -1.86 4.33 11.63
CA PHE A 101 -3.15 4.67 11.02
C PHE A 101 -3.17 6.16 10.60
N GLY A 102 -3.72 6.42 9.42
CA GLY A 102 -3.80 7.76 8.84
C GLY A 102 -2.70 8.08 7.82
N ILE A 103 -1.65 7.27 7.76
CA ILE A 103 -0.51 7.47 6.85
C ILE A 103 -0.28 6.20 6.03
N PRO A 104 -1.14 5.91 5.03
CA PRO A 104 -1.00 4.70 4.23
C PRO A 104 0.20 4.77 3.30
N VAL A 105 0.93 3.66 3.21
CA VAL A 105 1.91 3.36 2.17
C VAL A 105 1.58 1.99 1.59
N LEU A 106 1.53 1.88 0.28
CA LEU A 106 1.35 0.64 -0.45
C LEU A 106 2.73 0.02 -0.72
N ALA A 107 3.20 -0.84 0.17
CA ALA A 107 4.50 -1.48 0.03
C ALA A 107 4.47 -2.62 -1.00
N THR A 108 5.49 -2.72 -1.84
CA THR A 108 5.74 -3.92 -2.66
C THR A 108 6.55 -4.94 -1.87
N ALA A 109 6.69 -6.16 -2.38
CA ALA A 109 7.77 -7.04 -1.92
C ALA A 109 9.15 -6.41 -2.27
N PRO A 110 10.23 -6.77 -1.56
CA PRO A 110 11.55 -6.22 -1.83
C PRO A 110 11.94 -6.29 -3.31
N ASP A 111 12.43 -5.18 -3.85
CA ASP A 111 12.86 -4.96 -5.24
C ASP A 111 11.75 -5.13 -6.30
N GLN A 112 10.49 -5.39 -5.91
CA GLN A 112 9.39 -5.66 -6.84
C GLN A 112 8.69 -4.38 -7.33
N TYR A 113 9.44 -3.44 -7.93
CA TYR A 113 8.89 -2.20 -8.47
C TYR A 113 7.78 -2.41 -9.52
N GLY A 114 7.77 -3.56 -10.19
CA GLY A 114 6.76 -3.90 -11.20
C GLY A 114 5.34 -3.87 -10.65
N ALA A 115 5.14 -4.24 -9.38
CA ALA A 115 3.84 -4.20 -8.72
C ALA A 115 3.24 -2.79 -8.66
N ALA A 116 4.08 -1.78 -8.37
CA ALA A 116 3.65 -0.39 -8.34
C ALA A 116 3.27 0.13 -9.74
N VAL A 117 4.06 -0.22 -10.77
CA VAL A 117 3.78 0.19 -12.16
C VAL A 117 2.51 -0.48 -12.68
N ASP A 118 2.34 -1.80 -12.45
CA ASP A 118 1.11 -2.52 -12.83
C ASP A 118 -0.13 -1.91 -12.16
N ALA A 119 -0.01 -1.50 -10.89
CA ALA A 119 -1.10 -0.86 -10.17
C ALA A 119 -1.47 0.51 -10.74
N LEU A 120 -0.50 1.32 -11.15
CA LEU A 120 -0.76 2.61 -11.80
C LEU A 120 -1.50 2.43 -13.13
N GLY A 121 -1.08 1.48 -13.96
CA GLY A 121 -1.76 1.15 -15.21
C GLY A 121 -3.20 0.67 -15.00
N LYS A 122 -3.44 -0.17 -13.99
CA LYS A 122 -4.78 -0.61 -13.60
C LYS A 122 -5.63 0.53 -13.06
N TRP A 123 -5.06 1.37 -12.20
CA TRP A 123 -5.74 2.54 -11.65
C TRP A 123 -6.21 3.50 -12.75
N GLN A 124 -5.37 3.72 -13.75
CA GLN A 124 -5.72 4.58 -14.89
C GLN A 124 -6.92 4.03 -15.69
N ARG A 125 -7.05 2.68 -15.82
CA ARG A 125 -8.16 2.04 -16.52
C ARG A 125 -9.44 1.93 -15.70
N LEU A 126 -9.33 1.83 -14.37
CA LEU A 126 -10.48 1.66 -13.47
C LEU A 126 -11.42 2.87 -13.41
N ASP A 127 -10.95 4.07 -13.80
CA ASP A 127 -11.71 5.31 -13.73
C ASP A 127 -12.46 5.49 -12.39
N LEU A 128 -11.72 5.37 -11.29
CA LEU A 128 -12.27 5.39 -9.92
C LEU A 128 -13.07 6.65 -9.59
N LYS A 129 -12.90 7.73 -10.35
CA LYS A 129 -13.73 8.93 -10.21
C LYS A 129 -15.22 8.63 -10.33
N TYR A 130 -15.59 7.70 -11.20
CA TYR A 130 -16.99 7.36 -11.49
C TYR A 130 -17.39 5.98 -10.95
N THR A 131 -16.44 5.10 -10.68
CA THR A 131 -16.72 3.71 -10.31
C THR A 131 -16.55 3.45 -8.80
N PHE A 132 -15.83 4.33 -8.07
CA PHE A 132 -15.62 4.16 -6.64
C PHE A 132 -16.80 4.70 -5.83
N ASP A 133 -17.74 3.82 -5.50
CA ASP A 133 -18.93 4.12 -4.70
C ASP A 133 -18.94 3.42 -3.33
N LYS A 134 -18.05 2.45 -3.16
CA LYS A 134 -17.94 1.63 -1.93
C LYS A 134 -16.57 1.03 -1.75
N PHE A 135 -16.23 0.71 -0.50
CA PHE A 135 -15.11 -0.14 -0.19
C PHE A 135 -15.47 -1.61 -0.43
N HIS A 136 -14.61 -2.36 -1.12
CA HIS A 136 -14.70 -3.82 -1.24
C HIS A 136 -13.70 -4.46 -0.29
N LEU A 137 -14.21 -5.03 0.82
CA LEU A 137 -13.42 -5.77 1.79
C LEU A 137 -13.55 -7.27 1.50
N VAL A 138 -12.45 -7.89 1.14
CA VAL A 138 -12.42 -9.30 0.74
C VAL A 138 -11.86 -10.15 1.86
N ILE A 139 -12.65 -11.12 2.31
CA ILE A 139 -12.31 -12.02 3.41
C ILE A 139 -12.78 -13.42 3.03
N GLU A 140 -11.88 -14.39 3.06
CA GLU A 140 -12.27 -15.79 2.85
C GLU A 140 -13.42 -16.21 3.77
N ARG A 141 -14.39 -16.94 3.21
CA ARG A 141 -15.59 -17.33 3.93
C ARG A 141 -15.30 -18.06 5.25
N THR A 142 -14.25 -18.89 5.26
CA THR A 142 -13.84 -19.66 6.43
C THR A 142 -13.21 -18.81 7.55
N LYS A 143 -12.81 -17.59 7.26
CA LYS A 143 -12.09 -16.68 8.17
C LYS A 143 -13.00 -15.64 8.83
N LYS A 144 -14.18 -15.37 8.28
CA LYS A 144 -15.09 -14.31 8.76
C LYS A 144 -15.48 -14.43 10.25
N GLY A 145 -15.54 -15.65 10.79
CA GLY A 145 -15.90 -15.91 12.19
C GLY A 145 -14.73 -15.85 13.18
N LEU A 146 -13.49 -15.66 12.72
CA LEU A 146 -12.34 -15.62 13.61
C LEU A 146 -12.25 -14.27 14.33
N PRO A 147 -11.95 -14.21 15.65
CA PRO A 147 -11.99 -12.96 16.44
C PRO A 147 -11.10 -11.84 15.88
N HIS A 148 -9.91 -12.17 15.40
CA HIS A 148 -8.98 -11.19 14.84
C HIS A 148 -9.46 -10.63 13.49
N PHE A 149 -10.20 -11.40 12.68
CA PHE A 149 -10.88 -10.89 11.48
C PHE A 149 -12.08 -10.03 11.85
N GLN A 150 -12.86 -10.43 12.84
CA GLN A 150 -14.03 -9.66 13.29
C GLN A 150 -13.62 -8.27 13.78
N SER A 151 -12.54 -8.16 14.55
CA SER A 151 -11.99 -6.86 14.97
C SER A 151 -11.63 -5.95 13.80
N LEU A 152 -11.09 -6.50 12.71
CA LEU A 152 -10.78 -5.72 11.51
C LEU A 152 -12.03 -5.32 10.73
N ILE A 153 -13.04 -6.21 10.67
CA ILE A 153 -14.35 -5.90 10.08
C ILE A 153 -15.00 -4.74 10.83
N ASP A 154 -15.03 -4.79 12.15
CA ASP A 154 -15.62 -3.73 12.98
C ASP A 154 -14.92 -2.37 12.77
N ARG A 155 -13.60 -2.38 12.64
CA ARG A 155 -12.83 -1.18 12.30
C ARG A 155 -13.17 -0.66 10.90
N ALA A 156 -13.27 -1.55 9.92
CA ALA A 156 -13.64 -1.18 8.56
C ALA A 156 -15.06 -0.58 8.50
N GLN A 157 -16.02 -1.14 9.24
CA GLN A 157 -17.38 -0.63 9.34
C GLN A 157 -17.41 0.79 9.94
N LYS A 158 -16.73 1.01 11.06
CA LYS A 158 -16.60 2.35 11.66
C LYS A 158 -16.00 3.37 10.71
N LEU A 159 -14.98 2.98 9.94
CA LEU A 159 -14.35 3.89 9.00
C LEU A 159 -15.27 4.18 7.79
N SER A 160 -16.00 3.18 7.32
CA SER A 160 -17.04 3.31 6.29
C SER A 160 -18.11 4.31 6.72
N GLU A 161 -18.67 4.17 7.92
CA GLU A 161 -19.66 5.10 8.48
C GLU A 161 -19.12 6.54 8.55
N ARG A 162 -17.90 6.71 9.05
CA ARG A 162 -17.26 8.04 9.20
C ARG A 162 -16.92 8.70 7.86
N SER A 163 -16.58 7.92 6.86
CA SER A 163 -16.27 8.42 5.52
C SER A 163 -17.52 8.64 4.66
N ASN A 164 -18.68 8.17 5.12
CA ASN A 164 -19.94 8.12 4.37
C ASN A 164 -19.80 7.37 3.04
N ILE A 165 -18.96 6.32 3.02
CA ILE A 165 -18.75 5.44 1.88
C ILE A 165 -19.14 4.03 2.31
N SER A 166 -20.05 3.39 1.59
CA SER A 166 -20.56 2.08 1.96
C SER A 166 -19.47 0.99 1.96
N LEU A 167 -19.66 -0.06 2.75
CA LEU A 167 -18.76 -1.21 2.83
C LEU A 167 -19.43 -2.46 2.28
N ASN A 168 -18.81 -3.08 1.29
CA ASN A 168 -19.22 -4.37 0.74
C ASN A 168 -18.21 -5.45 1.17
N ILE A 169 -18.67 -6.45 1.93
CA ILE A 169 -17.83 -7.54 2.41
C ILE A 169 -18.09 -8.79 1.56
N THR A 170 -17.08 -9.22 0.81
CA THR A 170 -17.16 -10.34 -0.12
C THR A 170 -16.21 -11.47 0.29
N ASP A 171 -16.38 -12.66 -0.29
CA ASP A 171 -15.45 -13.78 -0.12
C ASP A 171 -14.46 -13.93 -1.30
N ARG A 172 -14.66 -13.16 -2.35
CA ARG A 172 -13.80 -13.09 -3.54
C ARG A 172 -13.61 -11.65 -3.98
N PRO A 173 -12.48 -11.33 -4.62
CA PRO A 173 -12.27 -10.02 -5.23
C PRO A 173 -13.37 -9.69 -6.25
N VAL A 174 -13.74 -8.43 -6.29
CA VAL A 174 -14.71 -7.88 -7.25
C VAL A 174 -13.94 -7.42 -8.49
N GLU A 175 -14.39 -7.85 -9.66
CA GLU A 175 -13.81 -7.43 -10.94
C GLU A 175 -14.04 -5.94 -11.17
N ASN A 176 -13.12 -5.30 -11.90
CA ASN A 176 -13.17 -3.87 -12.24
C ASN A 176 -13.32 -2.97 -10.99
N ALA A 177 -12.70 -3.36 -9.88
CA ALA A 177 -12.79 -2.64 -8.63
C ALA A 177 -11.45 -2.61 -7.88
N LEU A 178 -11.39 -1.74 -6.88
CA LEU A 178 -10.32 -1.72 -5.90
C LEU A 178 -10.74 -2.56 -4.69
N ASN A 179 -9.97 -3.62 -4.44
CA ASN A 179 -10.24 -4.62 -3.40
C ASN A 179 -9.25 -4.51 -2.25
N ILE A 180 -9.73 -4.53 -1.02
CA ILE A 180 -8.93 -4.60 0.20
C ILE A 180 -9.01 -6.04 0.70
N CYS A 181 -7.94 -6.80 0.55
CA CYS A 181 -7.90 -8.23 0.79
C CYS A 181 -7.25 -8.54 2.14
N LEU A 182 -8.02 -9.06 3.09
CA LEU A 182 -7.49 -9.55 4.37
C LEU A 182 -6.91 -10.95 4.17
N VAL A 183 -5.62 -11.11 4.43
CA VAL A 183 -4.88 -12.35 4.18
C VAL A 183 -4.29 -12.88 5.48
N GLU A 184 -4.80 -14.03 5.95
CA GLU A 184 -4.26 -14.67 7.15
C GLU A 184 -2.83 -15.15 6.96
N ILE A 185 -2.00 -14.84 7.93
CA ILE A 185 -0.66 -15.41 8.07
C ILE A 185 -0.74 -16.51 9.13
N SER A 186 -0.73 -17.76 8.69
CA SER A 186 -0.87 -18.93 9.56
C SER A 186 0.50 -19.45 10.02
N GLU A 187 0.58 -19.91 11.28
CA GLU A 187 1.74 -20.64 11.80
C GLU A 187 1.80 -22.07 11.28
N THR A 188 0.63 -22.70 11.15
CA THR A 188 0.52 -24.15 10.88
C THR A 188 0.80 -24.50 9.43
N ASP A 189 0.60 -23.55 8.52
CA ASP A 189 0.89 -23.74 7.10
C ASP A 189 1.41 -22.43 6.49
N PRO A 190 2.68 -22.10 6.73
CA PRO A 190 3.30 -20.88 6.18
C PRO A 190 3.46 -20.93 4.66
N GLU A 191 3.30 -22.09 4.04
CA GLU A 191 3.45 -22.30 2.59
C GLU A 191 2.11 -22.54 1.88
N ALA A 192 0.99 -22.59 2.62
CA ALA A 192 -0.32 -22.75 1.98
C ALA A 192 -0.51 -21.68 0.90
N PRO A 193 -0.91 -22.05 -0.30
CA PRO A 193 -1.20 -21.06 -1.33
C PRO A 193 -2.27 -20.11 -0.80
N LEU A 194 -2.02 -18.79 -0.93
CA LEU A 194 -3.06 -17.84 -0.63
C LEU A 194 -4.19 -18.05 -1.62
N SER A 195 -5.40 -18.24 -1.12
CA SER A 195 -6.59 -18.39 -1.96
C SER A 195 -6.86 -17.14 -2.80
N MET A 196 -6.27 -16.01 -2.40
CA MET A 196 -6.29 -14.75 -3.10
C MET A 196 -4.88 -14.40 -3.58
N GLY A 197 -4.47 -14.87 -4.75
CA GLY A 197 -3.25 -14.43 -5.42
C GLY A 197 -3.34 -12.97 -5.91
N SER A 198 -2.24 -12.46 -6.47
CA SER A 198 -2.28 -11.17 -7.17
C SER A 198 -3.28 -11.22 -8.32
N ALA A 199 -3.92 -10.07 -8.59
CA ALA A 199 -4.81 -9.95 -9.75
C ALA A 199 -4.05 -10.24 -11.04
N ALA A 200 -4.69 -10.91 -11.98
CA ALA A 200 -4.10 -11.17 -13.29
C ALA A 200 -3.60 -9.86 -13.92
N LYS A 201 -2.49 -9.90 -14.64
CA LYS A 201 -1.89 -8.70 -15.24
C LYS A 201 -2.88 -7.94 -16.14
N ASN A 202 -3.74 -8.66 -16.83
CA ASN A 202 -4.72 -8.11 -17.76
C ASN A 202 -6.10 -7.83 -17.12
N SER A 203 -6.26 -8.05 -15.80
CA SER A 203 -7.51 -7.71 -15.12
C SER A 203 -7.52 -6.23 -14.74
N ASP A 204 -8.67 -5.60 -14.83
CA ASP A 204 -8.88 -4.22 -14.38
C ASP A 204 -9.32 -4.20 -12.91
N GLU A 205 -8.58 -4.89 -12.05
CA GLU A 205 -8.78 -4.88 -10.60
C GLU A 205 -7.46 -4.61 -9.87
N ILE A 206 -7.54 -3.88 -8.77
CA ILE A 206 -6.43 -3.63 -7.86
C ILE A 206 -6.70 -4.37 -6.57
N ARG A 207 -5.70 -5.09 -6.06
CA ARG A 207 -5.75 -5.76 -4.75
C ARG A 207 -4.75 -5.13 -3.79
N ILE A 208 -5.25 -4.57 -2.70
CA ILE A 208 -4.47 -4.10 -1.57
C ILE A 208 -4.53 -5.17 -0.50
N PHE A 209 -3.43 -5.78 -0.18
CA PHE A 209 -3.35 -6.85 0.82
C PHE A 209 -3.07 -6.28 2.21
N VAL A 210 -3.85 -6.75 3.17
CA VAL A 210 -3.65 -6.49 4.59
C VAL A 210 -3.27 -7.81 5.24
N PRO A 211 -1.99 -8.03 5.61
CA PRO A 211 -1.59 -9.23 6.34
C PRO A 211 -2.28 -9.27 7.70
N VAL A 212 -2.90 -10.40 8.03
CA VAL A 212 -3.65 -10.58 9.28
C VAL A 212 -2.95 -11.60 10.16
N LEU A 213 -2.59 -11.19 11.36
CA LEU A 213 -2.05 -12.04 12.42
C LEU A 213 -3.05 -12.12 13.57
N SER A 214 -3.17 -13.29 14.18
CA SER A 214 -3.83 -13.43 15.49
C SER A 214 -3.12 -12.63 16.57
N ASP A 215 -3.78 -12.33 17.68
CA ASP A 215 -3.19 -11.57 18.79
C ASP A 215 -1.92 -12.23 19.35
N THR A 216 -1.90 -13.56 19.36
CA THR A 216 -0.74 -14.35 19.81
C THR A 216 0.46 -14.16 18.88
N LEU A 217 0.22 -14.27 17.57
CA LEU A 217 1.26 -14.11 16.54
C LEU A 217 1.75 -12.67 16.41
N TYR A 218 0.84 -11.71 16.54
CA TYR A 218 1.17 -10.29 16.43
C TYR A 218 2.26 -9.84 17.40
N ARG A 219 2.37 -10.50 18.55
CA ARG A 219 3.40 -10.24 19.58
C ARG A 219 4.65 -11.11 19.44
N SER A 220 4.65 -12.07 18.52
CA SER A 220 5.78 -12.99 18.31
C SER A 220 6.79 -12.41 17.32
N PRO A 221 8.06 -12.24 17.69
CA PRO A 221 9.10 -11.81 16.74
C PRO A 221 9.27 -12.78 15.57
N LEU A 222 8.98 -14.07 15.76
CA LEU A 222 9.07 -15.10 14.72
C LEU A 222 7.97 -14.96 13.65
N ALA A 223 6.86 -14.32 13.97
CA ALA A 223 5.78 -14.08 13.00
C ALA A 223 6.24 -13.24 11.82
N SER A 224 7.26 -12.39 11.99
CA SER A 224 7.85 -11.60 10.91
C SER A 224 8.38 -12.48 9.77
N LEU A 225 8.91 -13.67 10.07
CA LEU A 225 9.40 -14.62 9.05
C LEU A 225 8.24 -15.18 8.20
N HIS A 226 7.10 -15.46 8.83
CA HIS A 226 5.91 -15.93 8.12
C HIS A 226 5.34 -14.83 7.22
N VAL A 227 5.29 -13.59 7.72
CA VAL A 227 4.86 -12.44 6.91
C VAL A 227 5.73 -12.29 5.66
N VAL A 228 7.06 -12.31 5.82
CA VAL A 228 8.00 -12.17 4.70
C VAL A 228 7.82 -13.28 3.66
N ARG A 229 7.70 -14.53 4.09
CA ARG A 229 7.44 -15.65 3.17
C ARG A 229 6.16 -15.43 2.36
N ARG A 230 5.09 -14.97 3.00
CA ARG A 230 3.80 -14.71 2.34
C ARG A 230 3.87 -13.58 1.34
N ILE A 231 4.54 -12.49 1.65
CA ILE A 231 4.73 -11.36 0.75
C ILE A 231 5.43 -11.81 -0.54
N HIS A 232 6.46 -12.63 -0.42
CA HIS A 232 7.16 -13.17 -1.58
C HIS A 232 6.30 -14.17 -2.38
N SER A 233 5.30 -14.80 -1.77
CA SER A 233 4.38 -15.72 -2.46
C SER A 233 3.30 -15.02 -3.30
N ILE A 234 3.16 -13.69 -3.19
CA ILE A 234 2.21 -12.88 -3.98
C ILE A 234 2.99 -11.93 -4.90
N PRO A 235 3.50 -12.40 -6.04
CA PRO A 235 4.16 -11.54 -7.00
C PRO A 235 3.20 -10.43 -7.45
N GLY A 236 3.66 -9.19 -7.48
CA GLY A 236 2.83 -8.04 -7.85
C GLY A 236 1.83 -7.58 -6.78
N GLY A 237 1.95 -8.09 -5.54
CA GLY A 237 1.14 -7.63 -4.41
C GLY A 237 1.50 -6.23 -3.94
N LEU A 238 0.48 -5.48 -3.51
CA LEU A 238 0.60 -4.23 -2.76
C LEU A 238 0.12 -4.47 -1.34
N PHE A 239 0.95 -4.13 -0.36
CA PHE A 239 0.70 -4.47 1.05
C PHE A 239 0.62 -3.20 1.90
N THR A 240 -0.30 -3.20 2.85
CA THR A 240 -0.29 -2.27 3.97
C THR A 240 0.25 -2.95 5.24
N GLY A 241 0.26 -2.25 6.37
CA GLY A 241 0.72 -2.80 7.63
C GLY A 241 -0.13 -3.97 8.14
N ILE A 242 0.50 -4.80 8.95
CA ILE A 242 -0.14 -5.96 9.60
C ILE A 242 -1.33 -5.47 10.43
N ASN A 243 -2.48 -6.16 10.30
CA ASN A 243 -3.73 -5.84 11.00
C ASN A 243 -4.20 -4.38 10.78
N ASN A 244 -3.75 -3.72 9.71
CA ASN A 244 -4.05 -2.31 9.45
C ASN A 244 -5.02 -2.13 8.27
N VAL A 245 -6.24 -2.64 8.43
CA VAL A 245 -7.31 -2.49 7.43
C VAL A 245 -7.63 -1.01 7.15
N GLY A 246 -7.50 -0.16 8.17
CA GLY A 246 -7.76 1.28 8.04
C GLY A 246 -6.84 1.94 7.02
N ASN A 247 -5.54 1.64 7.03
CA ASN A 247 -4.63 2.16 6.01
C ASN A 247 -4.90 1.56 4.62
N GLY A 248 -5.38 0.34 4.51
CA GLY A 248 -5.86 -0.23 3.25
C GLY A 248 -7.03 0.58 2.68
N MET A 249 -8.00 0.93 3.51
CA MET A 249 -9.15 1.77 3.12
C MET A 249 -8.73 3.21 2.77
N LEU A 250 -7.82 3.80 3.55
CA LEU A 250 -7.33 5.15 3.26
C LEU A 250 -6.51 5.21 1.97
N ALA A 251 -5.72 4.18 1.66
CA ALA A 251 -5.02 4.07 0.38
C ALA A 251 -6.01 4.00 -0.80
N ALA A 252 -7.07 3.20 -0.65
CA ALA A 252 -8.15 3.15 -1.64
C ALA A 252 -8.81 4.52 -1.84
N LEU A 253 -9.05 5.22 -0.73
CA LEU A 253 -9.64 6.55 -0.74
C LEU A 253 -8.73 7.61 -1.37
N GLN A 254 -7.41 7.51 -1.18
CA GLN A 254 -6.44 8.36 -1.85
C GLN A 254 -6.46 8.16 -3.38
N MET A 255 -6.60 6.92 -3.85
CA MET A 255 -6.72 6.62 -5.28
C MET A 255 -8.05 7.12 -5.88
N ALA A 256 -9.10 7.24 -5.06
CA ALA A 256 -10.40 7.77 -5.45
C ALA A 256 -10.57 9.29 -5.19
N ASN A 257 -9.54 9.96 -4.65
CA ASN A 257 -9.62 11.36 -4.25
C ASN A 257 -9.45 12.35 -5.42
N PHE A 258 -10.27 12.19 -6.45
CA PHE A 258 -10.30 13.11 -7.58
C PHE A 258 -10.90 14.47 -7.16
N ASP A 259 -10.30 15.54 -7.66
CA ASP A 259 -10.72 16.92 -7.40
C ASP A 259 -10.81 17.26 -5.89
N GLY A 260 -10.14 16.48 -5.03
CA GLY A 260 -10.12 16.71 -3.59
C GLY A 260 -11.38 16.28 -2.84
N ALA A 261 -12.27 15.49 -3.44
CA ALA A 261 -13.54 15.06 -2.87
C ALA A 261 -13.41 14.45 -1.46
N HIS A 262 -12.30 13.76 -1.19
CA HIS A 262 -12.05 13.10 0.11
C HIS A 262 -10.95 13.77 0.94
N SER A 263 -10.43 14.92 0.52
CA SER A 263 -9.26 15.56 1.15
C SER A 263 -9.49 15.95 2.61
N ALA A 264 -10.69 16.40 2.96
CA ALA A 264 -11.01 16.75 4.35
C ALA A 264 -10.95 15.51 5.26
N PHE A 265 -11.53 14.40 4.82
CA PHE A 265 -11.50 13.14 5.57
C PHE A 265 -10.07 12.58 5.71
N LEU A 266 -9.31 12.52 4.61
CA LEU A 266 -7.92 12.08 4.60
C LEU A 266 -7.03 12.94 5.50
N THR A 267 -7.24 14.26 5.50
CA THR A 267 -6.51 15.18 6.38
C THR A 267 -6.81 14.90 7.85
N ASN A 268 -8.08 14.69 8.21
CA ASN A 268 -8.49 14.41 9.58
C ASN A 268 -7.96 13.06 10.07
N ALA A 269 -7.97 12.04 9.21
CA ALA A 269 -7.37 10.75 9.50
C ALA A 269 -5.85 10.87 9.74
N LYS A 270 -5.15 11.61 8.88
CA LYS A 270 -3.71 11.87 9.01
C LYS A 270 -3.34 12.61 10.30
N LYS A 271 -4.15 13.56 10.72
CA LYS A 271 -3.95 14.33 11.97
C LYS A 271 -4.35 13.55 13.23
N GLY A 272 -4.83 12.33 13.11
CA GLY A 272 -5.30 11.51 14.23
C GLY A 272 -6.64 11.98 14.83
N TYR A 273 -7.40 12.79 14.12
CA TYR A 273 -8.75 13.20 14.54
C TYR A 273 -9.80 12.12 14.27
N ILE A 274 -9.47 11.15 13.42
CA ILE A 274 -10.27 9.97 13.14
C ILE A 274 -9.47 8.75 13.59
N HIS A 275 -10.09 7.87 14.37
CA HIS A 275 -9.52 6.60 14.80
C HIS A 275 -10.31 5.47 14.15
N ALA A 276 -9.60 4.41 13.70
CA ALA A 276 -10.21 3.20 13.15
C ALA A 276 -10.64 2.22 14.25
#